data_d7beefb2fb7b4bdefbcdb272f002c03c
#
_entry.id   d7beefb2fb7b4bdefbcdb272f002c03c
#
_cell.length_a   1.000
_cell.length_b   1.000
_cell.length_c   1.000
_cell.angle_alpha   90.00
_cell.angle_beta   90.00
_cell.angle_gamma   90.00
#
_symmetry.space_group_name_H-M   'P 1'
#
loop_
_entity.id
_entity.type
_entity.pdbx_description
1 polymer ?
#
loop_
_entity_poly.entity_id
_entity_poly.type
_entity_poly.pdbx_seq_one_letter_code
_entity_poly.pdbx_strand_id
1 'polypeptide(L)'
;HLDHHKDMQEYIDAKRNILIHQVPPCREVLGYENEITRGMQADCKGKQVWFTRLHETDNGAFLRDDGMLCMAEDGVVTPFLAQKDVKLRGLHNIENLLAAAAAVWGEVPVEAIQKVGSTFTGVEHRIEPVRVLDGVTYYNDSIGTSPTRTIAGLRSFNQKLILIAGGYDKHIPYEPLAPEVIRHVKT
;
A
#
# COMPACT_ATOMS: atom_id res chain seq x y z
N HIS A 1 10.02 5.81 -12.82
CA HIS A 1 11.12 5.06 -12.20
C HIS A 1 12.22 4.79 -13.20
N LEU A 2 11.88 4.28 -14.38
CA LEU A 2 12.85 4.12 -15.48
C LEU A 2 13.21 5.45 -16.16
N ASP A 3 12.58 6.56 -15.76
CA ASP A 3 12.96 7.92 -16.17
C ASP A 3 14.30 8.35 -15.57
N HIS A 4 14.72 7.72 -14.46
CA HIS A 4 15.93 8.06 -13.69
C HIS A 4 16.91 6.90 -13.59
N HIS A 5 16.47 5.67 -13.87
CA HIS A 5 17.28 4.47 -13.79
C HIS A 5 17.39 3.83 -15.18
N LYS A 6 18.57 3.34 -15.47
CA LYS A 6 18.92 2.67 -16.73
C LYS A 6 18.04 1.45 -17.01
N ASP A 7 17.78 0.67 -15.96
CA ASP A 7 16.96 -0.54 -16.02
C ASP A 7 16.34 -0.87 -14.65
N MET A 8 15.54 -1.93 -14.61
CA MET A 8 14.88 -2.37 -13.39
C MET A 8 15.87 -2.83 -12.32
N GLN A 9 17.03 -3.41 -12.70
CA GLN A 9 18.03 -3.88 -11.76
C GLN A 9 18.66 -2.69 -11.01
N GLU A 10 19.02 -1.63 -11.69
CA GLU A 10 19.55 -0.42 -11.06
C GLU A 10 18.53 0.19 -10.08
N TYR A 11 17.25 0.20 -10.47
CA TYR A 11 16.17 0.65 -9.57
C TYR A 11 16.04 -0.22 -8.32
N ILE A 12 16.12 -1.54 -8.47
CA ILE A 12 16.11 -2.50 -7.35
C ILE A 12 17.31 -2.26 -6.45
N ASP A 13 18.51 -2.14 -7.00
CA ASP A 13 19.74 -1.94 -6.24
C ASP A 13 19.73 -0.61 -5.48
N ALA A 14 19.18 0.45 -6.10
CA ALA A 14 18.96 1.73 -5.42
C ALA A 14 18.04 1.60 -4.20
N LYS A 15 16.98 0.76 -4.28
CA LYS A 15 16.10 0.48 -3.14
C LYS A 15 16.74 -0.40 -2.07
N ARG A 16 17.59 -1.38 -2.46
CA ARG A 16 18.32 -2.25 -1.54
C ARG A 16 19.26 -1.48 -0.62
N ASN A 17 19.74 -0.31 -1.03
CA ASN A 17 20.60 0.52 -0.19
C ASN A 17 19.99 0.82 1.18
N ILE A 18 18.67 0.89 1.31
CA ILE A 18 18.02 1.11 2.62
C ILE A 18 18.25 -0.07 3.58
N LEU A 19 18.43 -1.29 3.06
CA LEU A 19 18.66 -2.49 3.86
C LEU A 19 20.14 -2.68 4.16
N ILE A 20 20.99 -2.63 3.13
CA ILE A 20 22.43 -2.95 3.28
C ILE A 20 23.21 -1.95 4.13
N HIS A 21 22.69 -0.73 4.30
CA HIS A 21 23.30 0.33 5.11
C HIS A 21 22.66 0.50 6.49
N GLN A 22 21.65 -0.29 6.83
CA GLN A 22 21.10 -0.27 8.18
C GLN A 22 22.08 -0.88 9.20
N VAL A 23 22.01 -0.38 10.43
CA VAL A 23 22.84 -0.85 11.54
C VAL A 23 21.90 -1.31 12.67
N PRO A 24 22.04 -2.54 13.16
CA PRO A 24 21.25 -3.02 14.31
C PRO A 24 21.50 -2.18 15.59
N PRO A 25 20.46 -2.02 16.45
CA PRO A 25 19.14 -2.59 16.30
C PRO A 25 18.27 -1.79 15.31
N CYS A 26 17.71 -2.47 14.30
CA CYS A 26 16.81 -1.88 13.31
C CYS A 26 15.68 -2.86 13.00
N ARG A 27 14.55 -2.34 12.54
CA ARG A 27 13.43 -3.12 12.03
C ARG A 27 13.32 -2.90 10.53
N GLU A 28 13.28 -3.98 9.78
CA GLU A 28 13.29 -3.98 8.31
C GLU A 28 11.98 -4.61 7.81
N VAL A 29 11.10 -3.76 7.29
CA VAL A 29 9.73 -4.15 6.91
C VAL A 29 9.67 -4.41 5.41
N LEU A 30 9.30 -5.63 5.03
CA LEU A 30 9.24 -6.07 3.64
C LEU A 30 7.85 -6.57 3.27
N GLY A 31 7.40 -6.24 2.05
CA GLY A 31 6.17 -6.78 1.47
C GLY A 31 6.35 -8.22 1.00
N TYR A 32 5.51 -9.12 1.46
CA TYR A 32 5.65 -10.54 1.18
C TYR A 32 5.18 -10.92 -0.23
N GLU A 33 4.14 -10.28 -0.77
CA GLU A 33 3.56 -10.63 -2.07
C GLU A 33 4.50 -10.36 -3.25
N ASN A 34 5.42 -9.45 -3.11
CA ASN A 34 6.34 -9.08 -4.18
C ASN A 34 7.63 -9.92 -4.11
N GLU A 35 7.93 -10.68 -5.16
CA GLU A 35 9.11 -11.56 -5.24
C GLU A 35 10.43 -10.81 -5.08
N ILE A 36 10.51 -9.58 -5.58
CA ILE A 36 11.71 -8.74 -5.47
C ILE A 36 11.95 -8.39 -3.99
N THR A 37 10.92 -7.93 -3.28
CA THR A 37 11.06 -7.58 -1.86
C THR A 37 11.30 -8.82 -0.99
N ARG A 38 10.69 -9.97 -1.32
CA ARG A 38 11.03 -11.25 -0.64
C ARG A 38 12.49 -11.62 -0.83
N GLY A 39 13.00 -11.47 -2.06
CA GLY A 39 14.43 -11.75 -2.36
C GLY A 39 15.40 -10.86 -1.60
N MET A 40 14.97 -9.68 -1.16
CA MET A 40 15.79 -8.76 -0.36
C MET A 40 15.93 -9.19 1.11
N GLN A 41 15.21 -10.21 1.58
CA GLN A 41 15.34 -10.72 2.94
C GLN A 41 16.80 -11.04 3.32
N ALA A 42 17.56 -11.57 2.39
CA ALA A 42 18.98 -11.91 2.61
C ALA A 42 19.88 -10.69 2.87
N ASP A 43 19.43 -9.50 2.52
CA ASP A 43 20.14 -8.24 2.74
C ASP A 43 19.85 -7.61 4.11
N CYS A 44 18.81 -8.09 4.81
CA CYS A 44 18.41 -7.60 6.11
C CYS A 44 19.47 -7.90 7.17
N LYS A 45 19.79 -6.92 8.00
CA LYS A 45 20.78 -7.01 9.08
C LYS A 45 20.17 -6.93 10.46
N GLY A 46 18.95 -6.40 10.56
CA GLY A 46 18.19 -6.26 11.80
C GLY A 46 17.05 -7.25 11.93
N LYS A 47 16.01 -6.87 12.67
CA LYS A 47 14.80 -7.66 12.82
C LYS A 47 13.95 -7.50 11.55
N GLN A 48 14.01 -8.48 10.66
CA GLN A 48 13.17 -8.52 9.47
C GLN A 48 11.72 -8.82 9.88
N VAL A 49 10.76 -8.08 9.29
CA VAL A 49 9.33 -8.16 9.58
C VAL A 49 8.56 -8.10 8.26
N TRP A 50 7.59 -8.99 8.07
CA TRP A 50 6.75 -9.00 6.90
C TRP A 50 5.51 -8.10 7.04
N PHE A 51 4.97 -7.64 5.94
CA PHE A 51 3.57 -7.27 5.86
C PHE A 51 2.89 -7.97 4.68
N THR A 52 1.67 -8.44 4.91
CA THR A 52 0.89 -9.21 3.94
C THR A 52 -0.60 -9.07 4.20
N ARG A 53 -1.43 -9.12 3.16
CA ARG A 53 -2.88 -9.20 3.34
C ARG A 53 -3.48 -10.50 2.81
N LEU A 54 -2.68 -11.39 2.22
CA LEU A 54 -3.16 -12.59 1.54
C LEU A 54 -3.03 -13.86 2.37
N HIS A 55 -2.28 -13.82 3.45
CA HIS A 55 -2.06 -14.96 4.35
C HIS A 55 -1.54 -14.49 5.70
N GLU A 56 -1.62 -15.35 6.70
CA GLU A 56 -1.04 -15.13 8.02
C GLU A 56 0.48 -15.31 7.99
N THR A 57 1.18 -14.66 8.89
CA THR A 57 2.63 -14.79 9.08
C THR A 57 2.96 -14.88 10.57
N ASP A 58 4.02 -15.60 10.91
CA ASP A 58 4.50 -15.74 12.30
C ASP A 58 5.33 -14.53 12.76
N ASN A 59 5.77 -13.68 11.81
CA ASN A 59 6.59 -12.51 12.11
C ASN A 59 6.21 -11.36 11.17
N GLY A 60 5.26 -10.54 11.59
CA GLY A 60 4.83 -9.39 10.81
C GLY A 60 3.36 -9.02 10.95
N ALA A 61 2.98 -7.99 10.21
CA ALA A 61 1.61 -7.51 10.16
C ALA A 61 0.83 -8.17 9.02
N PHE A 62 -0.39 -8.64 9.30
CA PHE A 62 -1.21 -9.31 8.30
C PHE A 62 -2.71 -9.04 8.48
N LEU A 63 -3.46 -9.27 7.42
CA LEU A 63 -4.91 -9.29 7.44
C LEU A 63 -5.37 -10.73 7.64
N ARG A 64 -6.06 -10.98 8.75
CA ARG A 64 -6.66 -12.28 9.08
C ARG A 64 -8.00 -12.45 8.34
N ASP A 65 -8.42 -13.69 8.12
CA ASP A 65 -9.64 -14.05 7.36
C ASP A 65 -10.93 -13.46 7.95
N ASP A 66 -10.97 -13.19 9.25
CA ASP A 66 -12.10 -12.52 9.92
C ASP A 66 -12.13 -11.00 9.73
N GLY A 67 -11.20 -10.46 8.96
CA GLY A 67 -11.08 -9.03 8.68
C GLY A 67 -10.34 -8.23 9.75
N MET A 68 -9.64 -8.89 10.68
CA MET A 68 -8.80 -8.21 11.67
C MET A 68 -7.38 -8.00 11.13
N LEU A 69 -6.87 -6.79 11.24
CA LEU A 69 -5.46 -6.49 11.08
C LEU A 69 -4.74 -6.92 12.35
N CYS A 70 -3.76 -7.77 12.18
CA CYS A 70 -3.00 -8.40 13.27
C CYS A 70 -1.50 -8.13 13.14
N MET A 71 -0.81 -8.16 14.26
CA MET A 71 0.65 -8.24 14.31
C MET A 71 1.05 -9.53 15.00
N ALA A 72 1.90 -10.32 14.36
CA ALA A 72 2.56 -11.48 14.94
C ALA A 72 4.00 -11.14 15.29
N GLU A 73 4.39 -11.35 16.53
CA GLU A 73 5.73 -11.14 17.02
C GLU A 73 6.00 -12.06 18.21
N ASP A 74 7.13 -12.74 18.20
CA ASP A 74 7.60 -13.63 19.28
C ASP A 74 6.55 -14.69 19.70
N GLY A 75 5.83 -15.26 18.74
CA GLY A 75 4.79 -16.29 18.94
C GLY A 75 3.45 -15.73 19.43
N VAL A 76 3.30 -14.41 19.55
CA VAL A 76 2.06 -13.78 19.97
C VAL A 76 1.40 -13.06 18.78
N VAL A 77 0.12 -13.35 18.55
CA VAL A 77 -0.70 -12.66 17.55
C VAL A 77 -1.60 -11.64 18.25
N THR A 78 -1.39 -10.37 17.96
CA THR A 78 -2.14 -9.27 18.55
C THR A 78 -3.03 -8.63 17.48
N PRO A 79 -4.37 -8.80 17.53
CA PRO A 79 -5.29 -8.04 16.69
C PRO A 79 -5.29 -6.57 17.13
N PHE A 80 -5.24 -5.64 16.17
CA PHE A 80 -5.19 -4.22 16.53
C PHE A 80 -6.25 -3.34 15.87
N LEU A 81 -6.79 -3.71 14.70
CA LEU A 81 -7.81 -2.90 14.03
C LEU A 81 -8.65 -3.76 13.10
N ALA A 82 -9.97 -3.56 13.07
CA ALA A 82 -10.80 -4.21 12.08
C ALA A 82 -10.73 -3.48 10.72
N GLN A 83 -10.63 -4.22 9.63
CA GLN A 83 -10.58 -3.68 8.27
C GLN A 83 -11.74 -2.71 7.97
N LYS A 84 -12.94 -3.02 8.47
CA LYS A 84 -14.15 -2.19 8.30
C LYS A 84 -14.05 -0.81 8.93
N ASP A 85 -13.18 -0.65 9.93
CA ASP A 85 -13.00 0.61 10.66
C ASP A 85 -11.89 1.48 10.03
N VAL A 86 -11.13 0.94 9.07
CA VAL A 86 -10.13 1.70 8.32
C VAL A 86 -10.82 2.71 7.40
N LYS A 87 -10.46 3.99 7.54
CA LYS A 87 -11.06 5.08 6.75
C LYS A 87 -10.55 5.16 5.32
N LEU A 88 -9.31 4.78 5.09
CA LEU A 88 -8.72 4.78 3.75
C LEU A 88 -9.39 3.73 2.86
N ARG A 89 -9.75 4.13 1.64
CA ARG A 89 -10.36 3.25 0.66
C ARG A 89 -9.32 2.37 -0.05
N GLY A 90 -9.73 1.14 -0.38
CA GLY A 90 -8.97 0.22 -1.22
C GLY A 90 -8.03 -0.70 -0.44
N LEU A 91 -7.88 -1.92 -0.96
CA LEU A 91 -7.07 -2.97 -0.34
C LEU A 91 -5.58 -2.61 -0.27
N HIS A 92 -5.08 -1.82 -1.23
CA HIS A 92 -3.71 -1.30 -1.19
C HIS A 92 -3.44 -0.42 0.04
N ASN A 93 -4.47 0.26 0.57
CA ASN A 93 -4.33 1.05 1.80
C ASN A 93 -4.34 0.18 3.06
N ILE A 94 -4.97 -1.00 3.02
CA ILE A 94 -4.77 -2.01 4.06
C ILE A 94 -3.31 -2.46 4.10
N GLU A 95 -2.70 -2.75 2.94
CA GLU A 95 -1.27 -3.09 2.84
C GLU A 95 -0.37 -1.96 3.37
N ASN A 96 -0.66 -0.71 3.02
CA ASN A 96 0.06 0.46 3.52
C ASN A 96 -0.04 0.59 5.05
N LEU A 97 -1.23 0.34 5.61
CA LEU A 97 -1.44 0.40 7.06
C LEU A 97 -0.73 -0.76 7.78
N LEU A 98 -0.75 -1.97 7.21
CA LEU A 98 0.01 -3.11 7.74
C LEU A 98 1.51 -2.81 7.74
N ALA A 99 2.04 -2.26 6.64
CA ALA A 99 3.44 -1.86 6.54
C ALA A 99 3.81 -0.79 7.59
N ALA A 100 2.97 0.24 7.74
CA ALA A 100 3.18 1.30 8.72
C ALA A 100 3.11 0.76 10.16
N ALA A 101 2.12 -0.08 10.47
CA ALA A 101 1.99 -0.72 11.78
C ALA A 101 3.22 -1.58 12.09
N ALA A 102 3.66 -2.42 11.13
CA ALA A 102 4.86 -3.23 11.28
C ALA A 102 6.12 -2.38 11.56
N ALA A 103 6.23 -1.23 10.92
CA ALA A 103 7.40 -0.35 11.08
C ALA A 103 7.50 0.29 12.46
N VAL A 104 6.34 0.62 13.08
CA VAL A 104 6.31 1.35 14.36
C VAL A 104 5.88 0.47 15.55
N TRP A 105 5.69 -0.84 15.33
CA TRP A 105 5.23 -1.76 16.37
C TRP A 105 6.24 -1.84 17.53
N GLY A 106 5.74 -1.61 18.73
CA GLY A 106 6.54 -1.54 19.93
C GLY A 106 7.19 -0.17 20.21
N GLU A 107 7.26 0.71 19.20
CA GLU A 107 7.78 2.08 19.37
C GLU A 107 6.68 3.06 19.79
N VAL A 108 5.43 2.77 19.44
CA VAL A 108 4.25 3.56 19.81
C VAL A 108 3.17 2.67 20.43
N PRO A 109 2.29 3.22 21.28
CA PRO A 109 1.14 2.49 21.81
C PRO A 109 0.22 1.99 20.69
N VAL A 110 -0.34 0.79 20.85
CA VAL A 110 -1.25 0.18 19.86
C VAL A 110 -2.47 1.09 19.60
N GLU A 111 -2.94 1.79 20.61
CA GLU A 111 -4.04 2.75 20.54
C GLU A 111 -3.75 3.90 19.56
N ALA A 112 -2.48 4.31 19.44
CA ALA A 112 -2.07 5.31 18.46
C ALA A 112 -2.20 4.77 17.02
N ILE A 113 -1.79 3.51 16.79
CA ILE A 113 -1.95 2.83 15.50
C ILE A 113 -3.44 2.71 15.15
N GLN A 114 -4.26 2.27 16.10
CA GLN A 114 -5.71 2.16 15.95
C GLN A 114 -6.35 3.50 15.62
N LYS A 115 -5.98 4.56 16.35
CA LYS A 115 -6.50 5.91 16.14
C LYS A 115 -6.16 6.41 14.73
N VAL A 116 -4.91 6.29 14.31
CA VAL A 116 -4.50 6.70 12.95
C VAL A 116 -5.27 5.90 11.90
N GLY A 117 -5.28 4.57 11.98
CA GLY A 117 -5.98 3.72 11.02
C GLY A 117 -7.47 4.01 10.90
N SER A 118 -8.14 4.36 12.02
CA SER A 118 -9.58 4.64 12.07
C SER A 118 -9.96 6.10 11.79
N THR A 119 -9.02 7.05 11.76
CA THR A 119 -9.33 8.48 11.58
C THR A 119 -8.64 9.11 10.38
N PHE A 120 -7.52 8.56 9.92
CA PHE A 120 -6.76 9.11 8.80
C PHE A 120 -7.53 8.91 7.49
N THR A 121 -7.84 10.02 6.82
CA THR A 121 -8.67 10.04 5.61
C THR A 121 -7.88 10.11 4.31
N GLY A 122 -6.56 10.15 4.38
CA GLY A 122 -5.67 10.21 3.23
C GLY A 122 -4.92 11.53 3.12
N VAL A 123 -4.19 11.65 2.03
CA VAL A 123 -3.47 12.87 1.66
C VAL A 123 -4.11 13.52 0.45
N GLU A 124 -3.91 14.81 0.27
CA GLU A 124 -4.34 15.55 -0.90
C GLU A 124 -3.88 14.88 -2.20
N HIS A 125 -4.71 14.97 -3.23
CA HIS A 125 -4.46 14.44 -4.57
C HIS A 125 -4.38 12.90 -4.67
N ARG A 126 -4.76 12.15 -3.63
CA ARG A 126 -4.78 10.67 -3.64
C ARG A 126 -6.15 10.12 -3.26
N ILE A 127 -6.97 9.85 -4.28
CA ILE A 127 -8.39 9.46 -4.14
C ILE A 127 -9.11 10.42 -3.17
N GLU A 128 -8.70 11.66 -3.21
CA GLU A 128 -9.19 12.73 -2.34
C GLU A 128 -10.64 13.08 -2.70
N PRO A 129 -11.60 12.98 -1.77
CA PRO A 129 -12.95 13.45 -2.02
C PRO A 129 -12.97 14.98 -2.02
N VAL A 130 -13.17 15.58 -3.20
CA VAL A 130 -13.11 17.05 -3.37
C VAL A 130 -14.44 17.71 -3.05
N ARG A 131 -15.54 17.18 -3.61
CA ARG A 131 -16.88 17.72 -3.41
C ARG A 131 -17.98 16.75 -3.82
N VAL A 132 -19.17 16.99 -3.34
CA VAL A 132 -20.41 16.39 -3.85
C VAL A 132 -21.22 17.48 -4.54
N LEU A 133 -21.64 17.23 -5.79
CA LEU A 133 -22.50 18.12 -6.56
C LEU A 133 -23.60 17.28 -7.21
N ASP A 134 -24.86 17.63 -6.96
CA ASP A 134 -26.03 16.94 -7.50
C ASP A 134 -26.01 15.41 -7.31
N GLY A 135 -25.54 14.96 -6.12
CA GLY A 135 -25.39 13.54 -5.78
C GLY A 135 -24.19 12.85 -6.40
N VAL A 136 -23.36 13.54 -7.18
CA VAL A 136 -22.12 13.02 -7.77
C VAL A 136 -20.95 13.43 -6.87
N THR A 137 -20.16 12.44 -6.43
CA THR A 137 -18.92 12.70 -5.68
C THR A 137 -17.74 12.79 -6.64
N TYR A 138 -17.00 13.86 -6.53
CA TYR A 138 -15.78 14.12 -7.30
C TYR A 138 -14.54 13.76 -6.47
N TYR A 139 -13.65 13.00 -7.08
CA TYR A 139 -12.38 12.60 -6.46
C TYR A 139 -11.19 13.11 -7.25
N ASN A 140 -10.17 13.58 -6.55
CA ASN A 140 -8.89 13.97 -7.13
C ASN A 140 -7.85 12.87 -6.84
N ASP A 141 -7.31 12.27 -7.90
CA ASP A 141 -6.23 11.27 -7.83
C ASP A 141 -5.07 11.67 -8.75
N SER A 142 -4.83 12.97 -8.90
CA SER A 142 -3.84 13.51 -9.83
C SER A 142 -2.40 13.10 -9.53
N ILE A 143 -2.09 12.65 -8.31
CA ILE A 143 -0.79 12.07 -7.95
C ILE A 143 -0.61 10.65 -8.51
N GLY A 144 -1.67 10.00 -8.99
CA GLY A 144 -1.67 8.68 -9.58
C GLY A 144 -1.12 8.67 -11.00
N THR A 145 0.18 8.90 -11.17
CA THR A 145 0.85 9.10 -12.47
C THR A 145 1.33 7.82 -13.17
N SER A 146 0.82 6.66 -12.80
CA SER A 146 1.17 5.38 -13.44
C SER A 146 -0.06 4.47 -13.55
N PRO A 147 -0.10 3.56 -14.56
CA PRO A 147 -1.20 2.60 -14.72
C PRO A 147 -1.49 1.80 -13.46
N THR A 148 -0.49 1.30 -12.77
CA THR A 148 -0.64 0.53 -11.52
C THR A 148 -1.39 1.32 -10.44
N ARG A 149 -1.10 2.61 -10.30
CA ARG A 149 -1.80 3.47 -9.33
C ARG A 149 -3.23 3.75 -9.74
N THR A 150 -3.47 4.04 -11.02
CA THR A 150 -4.83 4.23 -11.54
C THR A 150 -5.68 2.96 -11.38
N ILE A 151 -5.12 1.79 -11.64
CA ILE A 151 -5.76 0.49 -11.40
C ILE A 151 -6.16 0.34 -9.93
N ALA A 152 -5.25 0.62 -9.00
CA ALA A 152 -5.54 0.56 -7.57
C ALA A 152 -6.66 1.55 -7.17
N GLY A 153 -6.65 2.75 -7.75
CA GLY A 153 -7.71 3.74 -7.58
C GLY A 153 -9.06 3.24 -8.09
N LEU A 154 -9.14 2.74 -9.33
CA LEU A 154 -10.37 2.21 -9.92
C LEU A 154 -10.95 1.05 -9.08
N ARG A 155 -10.13 0.14 -8.62
CA ARG A 155 -10.52 -1.02 -7.78
C ARG A 155 -10.97 -0.64 -6.37
N SER A 156 -10.75 0.61 -5.95
CA SER A 156 -11.18 1.10 -4.63
C SER A 156 -12.67 1.46 -4.56
N PHE A 157 -13.38 1.35 -5.67
CA PHE A 157 -14.80 1.67 -5.76
C PHE A 157 -15.62 0.44 -6.17
N ASN A 158 -16.76 0.26 -5.50
CA ASN A 158 -17.69 -0.84 -5.77
C ASN A 158 -18.69 -0.52 -6.89
N GLN A 159 -18.64 0.69 -7.45
CA GLN A 159 -19.53 1.15 -8.53
C GLN A 159 -18.71 1.64 -9.72
N LYS A 160 -19.34 1.65 -10.89
CA LYS A 160 -18.71 2.22 -12.09
C LYS A 160 -18.52 3.74 -11.95
N LEU A 161 -17.39 4.20 -12.41
CA LEU A 161 -16.94 5.59 -12.34
C LEU A 161 -17.01 6.28 -13.70
N ILE A 162 -16.96 7.60 -13.69
CA ILE A 162 -16.55 8.40 -14.84
C ILE A 162 -15.08 8.75 -14.61
N LEU A 163 -14.21 8.30 -15.51
CA LEU A 163 -12.77 8.55 -15.43
C LEU A 163 -12.40 9.75 -16.32
N ILE A 164 -11.77 10.75 -15.70
CA ILE A 164 -11.09 11.83 -16.43
C ILE A 164 -9.61 11.55 -16.30
N ALA A 165 -8.97 11.17 -17.40
CA ALA A 165 -7.54 10.84 -17.44
C ALA A 165 -6.85 11.61 -18.55
N GLY A 166 -5.59 11.98 -18.29
CA GLY A 166 -4.76 12.70 -19.24
C GLY A 166 -3.46 13.16 -18.58
N GLY A 167 -2.60 13.78 -19.36
CA GLY A 167 -1.33 14.30 -18.87
C GLY A 167 -0.17 14.03 -19.82
N TYR A 168 1.04 14.21 -19.31
CA TYR A 168 2.27 13.99 -20.07
C TYR A 168 2.55 12.48 -20.21
N ASP A 169 2.86 12.05 -21.43
CA ASP A 169 3.27 10.67 -21.70
C ASP A 169 4.70 10.42 -21.17
N LYS A 170 4.79 9.48 -20.23
CA LYS A 170 6.05 9.04 -19.62
C LYS A 170 6.64 7.80 -20.31
N HIS A 171 6.12 7.42 -21.47
CA HIS A 171 6.52 6.23 -22.21
C HIS A 171 6.43 4.93 -21.42
N ILE A 172 5.45 4.84 -20.54
CA ILE A 172 5.12 3.63 -19.79
C ILE A 172 3.97 2.86 -20.45
N PRO A 173 3.98 1.51 -20.41
CA PRO A 173 2.93 0.72 -21.03
C PRO A 173 1.58 0.94 -20.30
N TYR A 174 0.55 1.34 -21.06
CA TYR A 174 -0.81 1.55 -20.56
C TYR A 174 -1.74 0.36 -20.80
N GLU A 175 -1.32 -0.65 -21.54
CA GLU A 175 -2.09 -1.83 -21.88
C GLU A 175 -2.72 -2.51 -20.65
N PRO A 176 -2.03 -2.63 -19.50
CA PRO A 176 -2.60 -3.24 -18.31
C PRO A 176 -3.80 -2.47 -17.73
N LEU A 177 -3.97 -1.19 -18.08
CA LEU A 177 -5.09 -0.37 -17.61
C LEU A 177 -6.39 -0.68 -18.36
N ALA A 178 -6.33 -1.10 -19.62
CA ALA A 178 -7.49 -1.26 -20.48
C ALA A 178 -8.57 -2.22 -19.92
N PRO A 179 -8.24 -3.42 -19.42
CA PRO A 179 -9.24 -4.32 -18.81
C PRO A 179 -9.94 -3.70 -17.60
N GLU A 180 -9.22 -2.92 -16.81
CA GLU A 180 -9.76 -2.30 -15.60
C GLU A 180 -10.67 -1.11 -15.94
N VAL A 181 -10.34 -0.35 -16.99
CA VAL A 181 -11.23 0.70 -17.50
C VAL A 181 -12.55 0.08 -17.97
N ILE A 182 -12.53 -0.98 -18.76
CA ILE A 182 -13.74 -1.67 -19.21
C ILE A 182 -14.59 -2.13 -18.02
N ARG A 183 -13.96 -2.65 -16.97
CA ARG A 183 -14.65 -3.17 -15.79
C ARG A 183 -15.24 -2.07 -14.90
N HIS A 184 -14.49 -1.00 -14.68
CA HIS A 184 -14.77 -0.02 -13.62
C HIS A 184 -15.28 1.33 -14.12
N VAL A 185 -15.19 1.62 -15.41
CA VAL A 185 -15.57 2.92 -15.98
C VAL A 185 -16.85 2.82 -16.79
N LYS A 186 -17.69 3.85 -16.69
CA LYS A 186 -18.95 3.93 -17.48
C LYS A 186 -18.66 4.41 -18.90
N THR A 187 -17.91 5.46 -19.01
CA THR A 187 -17.50 6.12 -20.27
C THR A 187 -16.48 7.21 -19.93
#